data_2e1ec937faf7921a382f22b625909415
#
_entry.id   2e1ec937faf7921a382f22b625909415
#
_cell.length_a   1.000
_cell.length_b   1.000
_cell.length_c   1.000
_cell.angle_alpha   90.00
_cell.angle_beta   90.00
_cell.angle_gamma   90.00
#
_symmetry.space_group_name_H-M   'P 1'
#
loop_
_entity.id
_entity.type
_entity.pdbx_description
1 polymer ?
#
loop_
_entity_poly.entity_id
_entity_poly.type
_entity_poly.pdbx_seq_one_letter_code
_entity_poly.pdbx_strand_id
1 'polypeptide(L)'
;MSRRSIAWVACLAASAAVALPLALADDGGDSNSSVLVTLSHLKEGALPSVVVGYGTVGAASSGRKTVMAPQSAVVGQIFVRLGEQVPAGAPLIELVPSPTSAAGYMQAKSALTVAQQLVASTQRLVSLHLATGQQLADAKKSESDARSQLKALDTVGAAGPHVVRAPFPAIVTALTATPGAIVTEGAPLLDLAAPGRLVLTVGVVPAKAAAIAANDSATVRLVGGDVSAQGRVLVRGAVAEADTGLVPVDIALPPGKFLPGETAEAAITTGELRGYVVPHDAILVNDSGAPYVVQAVNGTAKKVPVQVLGAHGNQDVIAGALDNRAPLVLAGNYQLDDGMKIRLADPPTAKVAQ
;
A
#
# COMPACT_ATOMS: atom_id res chain seq x y z
N MET A 1 47.92 -14.66 -47.72
CA MET A 1 47.93 -15.79 -48.69
C MET A 1 46.49 -15.96 -49.11
N SER A 2 46.09 -15.77 -50.26
CA SER A 2 46.22 -15.95 -51.69
C SER A 2 44.86 -15.49 -52.26
N ARG A 3 44.72 -14.43 -52.97
CA ARG A 3 44.87 -14.18 -54.40
C ARG A 3 44.14 -15.20 -55.31
N ARG A 4 43.13 -14.69 -56.05
CA ARG A 4 42.88 -14.90 -57.51
C ARG A 4 41.53 -14.29 -57.89
N SER A 5 41.36 -13.17 -58.57
CA SER A 5 41.74 -12.77 -59.93
C SER A 5 40.88 -13.40 -61.08
N ILE A 6 40.32 -12.49 -61.93
CA ILE A 6 40.11 -12.61 -63.39
C ILE A 6 38.72 -13.24 -63.75
N ALA A 7 37.86 -12.71 -64.63
CA ALA A 7 38.16 -12.00 -65.91
C ALA A 7 36.92 -11.32 -66.51
N TRP A 8 37.16 -10.32 -67.23
CA TRP A 8 36.42 -9.58 -68.24
C TRP A 8 35.69 -10.46 -69.30
N VAL A 9 34.45 -10.05 -69.66
CA VAL A 9 34.00 -10.10 -71.03
C VAL A 9 33.15 -8.89 -71.36
N ALA A 10 33.61 -8.09 -72.31
CA ALA A 10 32.91 -6.99 -72.91
C ALA A 10 32.11 -7.54 -74.09
N CYS A 11 30.86 -7.09 -74.28
CA CYS A 11 30.15 -7.17 -75.53
C CYS A 11 29.42 -5.87 -75.81
N LEU A 12 29.85 -5.17 -76.80
CA LEU A 12 29.20 -4.05 -77.47
C LEU A 12 27.98 -4.54 -78.26
N ALA A 13 26.86 -3.87 -78.24
CA ALA A 13 25.99 -3.63 -79.36
C ALA A 13 24.85 -2.64 -79.11
N ALA A 14 24.93 -1.55 -79.82
CA ALA A 14 23.87 -0.90 -80.64
C ALA A 14 22.68 -0.18 -79.91
N SER A 15 22.74 1.09 -80.01
CA SER A 15 21.78 2.18 -80.04
C SER A 15 20.38 1.86 -80.58
N ALA A 16 19.33 2.20 -79.83
CA ALA A 16 18.07 2.66 -80.35
C ALA A 16 17.53 3.74 -79.47
N ALA A 17 17.62 4.98 -79.88
CA ALA A 17 17.02 6.13 -79.23
C ALA A 17 15.49 6.09 -79.47
N VAL A 18 14.70 5.81 -78.41
CA VAL A 18 13.27 6.10 -78.35
C VAL A 18 13.07 7.31 -77.40
N ALA A 19 12.78 8.44 -78.03
CA ALA A 19 12.33 9.64 -77.31
C ALA A 19 10.91 9.39 -76.74
N LEU A 20 10.81 9.16 -75.40
CA LEU A 20 9.55 9.29 -74.74
C LEU A 20 9.39 10.79 -74.28
N PRO A 21 8.21 11.37 -74.51
CA PRO A 21 7.94 12.71 -73.94
C PRO A 21 7.91 12.61 -72.44
N LEU A 22 8.71 13.46 -71.70
CA LEU A 22 8.52 13.77 -70.30
C LEU A 22 7.13 14.43 -70.17
N ALA A 23 6.15 13.64 -69.72
CA ALA A 23 4.98 14.20 -69.10
C ALA A 23 5.41 14.76 -67.74
N LEU A 24 5.54 16.05 -67.67
CA LEU A 24 5.55 16.77 -66.39
C LEU A 24 4.21 16.43 -65.74
N ALA A 25 4.20 15.49 -64.78
CA ALA A 25 3.13 15.36 -63.84
C ALA A 25 3.18 16.64 -62.98
N ASP A 26 2.30 17.53 -63.27
CA ASP A 26 1.95 18.67 -62.44
C ASP A 26 1.38 18.05 -61.14
N ASP A 27 2.22 18.01 -60.11
CA ASP A 27 1.83 17.65 -58.74
C ASP A 27 1.04 18.83 -58.15
N GLY A 28 -0.07 19.15 -58.80
CA GLY A 28 -1.10 20.02 -58.30
C GLY A 28 -1.68 19.41 -57.07
N GLY A 29 -1.08 19.69 -55.92
CA GLY A 29 -1.61 19.32 -54.59
C GLY A 29 -3.10 19.66 -54.57
N ASP A 30 -3.91 18.60 -54.54
CA ASP A 30 -5.38 18.67 -54.52
C ASP A 30 -5.79 19.26 -53.15
N SER A 31 -5.80 20.61 -53.11
CA SER A 31 -6.23 21.43 -51.95
C SER A 31 -7.74 21.27 -51.62
N ASN A 32 -8.34 20.18 -52.12
CA ASN A 32 -9.75 19.87 -51.92
C ASN A 32 -9.98 18.52 -51.26
N SER A 33 -8.95 17.86 -50.73
CA SER A 33 -9.13 16.66 -49.93
C SER A 33 -9.83 17.02 -48.62
N SER A 34 -11.01 16.47 -48.41
CA SER A 34 -11.77 16.64 -47.17
C SER A 34 -11.79 15.34 -46.38
N VAL A 35 -11.43 15.38 -45.12
CA VAL A 35 -11.41 14.20 -44.24
C VAL A 35 -12.76 14.05 -43.56
N LEU A 36 -13.27 12.81 -43.53
CA LEU A 36 -14.49 12.48 -42.81
C LEU A 36 -14.21 12.40 -41.31
N VAL A 37 -14.91 13.20 -40.52
CA VAL A 37 -14.63 13.33 -39.09
C VAL A 37 -15.87 13.16 -38.21
N THR A 38 -15.68 12.67 -37.00
CA THR A 38 -16.68 12.68 -35.93
C THR A 38 -16.37 13.82 -34.97
N LEU A 39 -17.36 14.63 -34.66
CA LEU A 39 -17.23 15.77 -33.77
C LEU A 39 -17.84 15.49 -32.39
N SER A 40 -17.27 16.10 -31.36
CA SER A 40 -17.84 16.17 -30.01
C SER A 40 -17.78 17.57 -29.49
N HIS A 41 -18.77 17.95 -28.68
CA HIS A 41 -18.76 19.23 -28.00
C HIS A 41 -17.71 19.25 -26.90
N LEU A 42 -16.96 20.32 -26.85
CA LEU A 42 -16.03 20.57 -25.77
C LEU A 42 -16.80 20.86 -24.47
N LYS A 43 -16.48 20.23 -23.38
CA LYS A 43 -17.16 20.44 -22.10
C LYS A 43 -16.12 20.73 -21.02
N GLU A 44 -16.30 21.82 -20.32
CA GLU A 44 -15.61 22.07 -19.07
C GLU A 44 -16.14 21.12 -17.99
N GLY A 45 -15.24 20.56 -17.20
CA GLY A 45 -15.59 19.60 -16.16
C GLY A 45 -14.46 19.37 -15.19
N ALA A 46 -14.67 18.42 -14.30
CA ALA A 46 -13.66 17.95 -13.37
C ALA A 46 -13.63 16.43 -13.36
N LEU A 47 -12.43 15.85 -13.33
CA LEU A 47 -12.22 14.43 -13.08
C LEU A 47 -11.45 14.25 -11.78
N PRO A 48 -11.66 13.14 -11.03
CA PRO A 48 -10.88 12.87 -9.84
C PRO A 48 -9.41 12.68 -10.19
N SER A 49 -8.55 13.34 -9.41
CA SER A 49 -7.12 13.05 -9.42
C SER A 49 -6.88 11.79 -8.60
N VAL A 50 -6.36 10.74 -9.23
CA VAL A 50 -6.18 9.44 -8.59
C VAL A 50 -4.71 9.06 -8.57
N VAL A 51 -4.22 8.68 -7.39
CA VAL A 51 -2.90 8.10 -7.20
C VAL A 51 -3.07 6.63 -6.89
N VAL A 52 -2.45 5.78 -7.71
CA VAL A 52 -2.49 4.32 -7.52
C VAL A 52 -1.22 3.88 -6.80
N GLY A 53 -1.38 3.02 -5.80
CA GLY A 53 -0.31 2.35 -5.07
C GLY A 53 -0.64 0.88 -4.82
N TYR A 54 0.39 0.06 -4.69
CA TYR A 54 0.29 -1.36 -4.37
C TYR A 54 0.92 -1.62 -3.00
N GLY A 55 0.36 -2.56 -2.27
CA GLY A 55 0.88 -2.87 -0.94
C GLY A 55 0.28 -4.10 -0.31
N THR A 56 0.56 -4.30 0.96
CA THR A 56 0.11 -5.46 1.72
C THR A 56 -0.80 -5.07 2.88
N VAL A 57 -1.78 -5.93 3.12
CA VAL A 57 -2.69 -5.80 4.27
C VAL A 57 -1.97 -6.27 5.53
N GLY A 58 -1.95 -5.43 6.53
CA GLY A 58 -1.34 -5.73 7.83
C GLY A 58 -2.18 -5.22 9.00
N ALA A 59 -1.70 -5.46 10.21
CA ALA A 59 -2.30 -4.83 11.39
C ALA A 59 -1.88 -3.37 11.48
N ALA A 60 -2.82 -2.48 11.73
CA ALA A 60 -2.49 -1.12 12.16
C ALA A 60 -1.57 -1.16 13.38
N SER A 61 -0.67 -0.19 13.51
CA SER A 61 0.24 -0.10 14.67
C SER A 61 -0.52 -0.14 16.00
N SER A 62 -1.71 0.47 16.06
CA SER A 62 -2.60 0.43 17.22
C SER A 62 -3.36 -0.89 17.42
N GLY A 63 -3.37 -1.76 16.42
CA GLY A 63 -4.02 -3.08 16.44
C GLY A 63 -3.05 -4.25 16.55
N ARG A 64 -1.76 -3.98 16.57
CA ARG A 64 -0.70 -5.00 16.67
C ARG A 64 -0.22 -5.11 18.11
N LYS A 65 -0.02 -6.31 18.57
CA LYS A 65 0.61 -6.59 19.86
C LYS A 65 1.55 -7.78 19.75
N THR A 66 2.81 -7.55 20.03
CA THR A 66 3.78 -8.62 20.25
C THR A 66 3.63 -9.14 21.66
N VAL A 67 3.42 -10.41 21.81
CA VAL A 67 3.44 -11.13 23.09
C VAL A 67 4.86 -11.53 23.38
N MET A 68 5.39 -11.06 24.50
CA MET A 68 6.78 -11.29 24.92
C MET A 68 6.80 -12.19 26.13
N ALA A 69 7.91 -12.90 26.36
CA ALA A 69 8.14 -13.69 27.56
C ALA A 69 8.32 -12.75 28.76
N PRO A 70 7.50 -12.88 29.83
CA PRO A 70 7.58 -12.02 31.01
C PRO A 70 8.79 -12.32 31.90
N GLN A 71 9.41 -13.48 31.70
CA GLN A 71 10.63 -13.94 32.38
C GLN A 71 11.31 -15.03 31.54
N SER A 72 12.52 -15.43 31.98
CA SER A 72 13.21 -16.59 31.40
C SER A 72 12.41 -17.88 31.65
N ALA A 73 12.03 -18.56 30.56
CA ALA A 73 11.16 -19.73 30.62
C ALA A 73 11.51 -20.73 29.50
N VAL A 74 11.02 -21.94 29.63
CA VAL A 74 10.96 -22.94 28.58
C VAL A 74 9.58 -22.89 27.97
N VAL A 75 9.51 -22.83 26.63
CA VAL A 75 8.23 -22.91 25.91
C VAL A 75 7.69 -24.34 26.06
N GLY A 76 6.54 -24.45 26.70
CA GLY A 76 5.80 -25.71 26.82
C GLY A 76 4.94 -25.95 25.59
N GLN A 77 3.63 -26.13 25.81
CA GLN A 77 2.68 -26.35 24.72
C GLN A 77 2.27 -25.03 24.05
N ILE A 78 2.18 -25.05 22.72
CA ILE A 78 1.61 -23.97 21.91
C ILE A 78 0.20 -24.39 21.51
N PHE A 79 -0.79 -23.56 21.85
CA PHE A 79 -2.21 -23.86 21.66
C PHE A 79 -2.79 -23.25 20.37
N VAL A 80 -2.02 -22.44 19.66
CA VAL A 80 -2.47 -21.67 18.49
C VAL A 80 -1.59 -21.91 17.28
N ARG A 81 -2.15 -21.62 16.09
CA ARG A 81 -1.44 -21.72 14.81
C ARG A 81 -1.37 -20.36 14.14
N LEU A 82 -0.40 -20.23 13.22
CA LEU A 82 -0.32 -19.06 12.35
C LEU A 82 -1.62 -18.90 11.53
N GLY A 83 -2.16 -17.68 11.48
CA GLY A 83 -3.42 -17.38 10.80
C GLY A 83 -4.68 -17.67 11.61
N GLU A 84 -4.59 -18.29 12.78
CA GLU A 84 -5.73 -18.64 13.61
C GLU A 84 -6.35 -17.39 14.26
N GLN A 85 -7.69 -17.35 14.28
CA GLN A 85 -8.44 -16.35 15.03
C GLN A 85 -8.72 -16.84 16.43
N VAL A 86 -8.35 -16.05 17.42
CA VAL A 86 -8.52 -16.39 18.84
C VAL A 86 -9.40 -15.35 19.54
N PRO A 87 -10.36 -15.75 20.38
CA PRO A 87 -11.10 -14.83 21.22
C PRO A 87 -10.23 -14.29 22.37
N ALA A 88 -10.68 -13.18 22.99
CA ALA A 88 -10.03 -12.69 24.20
C ALA A 88 -10.01 -13.77 25.29
N GLY A 89 -8.88 -13.88 26.01
CA GLY A 89 -8.67 -14.88 27.06
C GLY A 89 -8.31 -16.28 26.56
N ALA A 90 -8.30 -16.54 25.25
CA ALA A 90 -7.89 -17.85 24.70
C ALA A 90 -6.44 -18.19 25.11
N PRO A 91 -6.12 -19.47 25.40
CA PRO A 91 -4.77 -19.89 25.66
C PRO A 91 -3.91 -19.78 24.40
N LEU A 92 -2.71 -19.21 24.53
CA LEU A 92 -1.79 -19.04 23.41
C LEU A 92 -0.58 -19.98 23.54
N ILE A 93 0.17 -19.83 24.62
CA ILE A 93 1.42 -20.56 24.87
C ILE A 93 1.51 -20.83 26.36
N GLU A 94 1.94 -22.06 26.70
CA GLU A 94 2.35 -22.42 28.04
C GLU A 94 3.84 -22.10 28.21
N LEU A 95 4.18 -21.44 29.31
CA LEU A 95 5.56 -21.15 29.70
C LEU A 95 5.86 -21.86 31.01
N VAL A 96 6.94 -22.62 31.02
CA VAL A 96 7.47 -23.25 32.23
C VAL A 96 8.66 -22.44 32.71
N PRO A 97 8.69 -21.96 33.96
CA PRO A 97 9.81 -21.18 34.47
C PRO A 97 11.15 -21.91 34.26
N SER A 98 12.17 -21.15 33.86
CA SER A 98 13.52 -21.72 33.80
C SER A 98 13.99 -22.17 35.19
N PRO A 99 14.94 -23.11 35.31
CA PRO A 99 15.48 -23.50 36.60
C PRO A 99 15.95 -22.31 37.44
N THR A 100 16.54 -21.31 36.81
CA THR A 100 17.00 -20.08 37.47
C THR A 100 15.83 -19.27 38.00
N SER A 101 14.76 -19.07 37.22
CA SER A 101 13.55 -18.35 37.65
C SER A 101 12.85 -19.08 38.79
N ALA A 102 12.72 -20.40 38.70
CA ALA A 102 12.15 -21.24 39.75
C ALA A 102 12.95 -21.16 41.06
N ALA A 103 14.30 -21.22 40.96
CA ALA A 103 15.16 -21.07 42.12
C ALA A 103 15.01 -19.70 42.80
N GLY A 104 14.93 -18.60 42.00
CA GLY A 104 14.67 -17.25 42.53
C GLY A 104 13.34 -17.14 43.27
N TYR A 105 12.28 -17.77 42.73
CA TYR A 105 10.98 -17.83 43.40
C TYR A 105 11.04 -18.58 44.73
N MET A 106 11.69 -19.75 44.76
CA MET A 106 11.87 -20.55 45.96
C MET A 106 12.69 -19.79 47.03
N GLN A 107 13.71 -19.04 46.60
CA GLN A 107 14.52 -18.20 47.51
C GLN A 107 13.65 -17.08 48.11
N ALA A 108 12.86 -16.37 47.30
CA ALA A 108 11.97 -15.33 47.79
C ALA A 108 10.90 -15.87 48.74
N LYS A 109 10.35 -17.04 48.45
CA LYS A 109 9.41 -17.77 49.35
C LYS A 109 10.04 -18.12 50.68
N SER A 110 11.27 -18.63 50.67
CA SER A 110 12.02 -18.91 51.90
C SER A 110 12.29 -17.64 52.70
N ALA A 111 12.69 -16.54 52.04
CA ALA A 111 12.94 -15.26 52.69
C ALA A 111 11.68 -14.72 53.38
N LEU A 112 10.51 -14.81 52.73
CA LEU A 112 9.23 -14.44 53.33
C LEU A 112 8.92 -15.26 54.58
N THR A 113 9.15 -16.59 54.49
CA THR A 113 8.92 -17.48 55.64
C THR A 113 9.77 -17.08 56.84
N VAL A 114 11.08 -16.82 56.62
CA VAL A 114 12.00 -16.35 57.67
C VAL A 114 11.57 -14.99 58.25
N ALA A 115 11.18 -14.05 57.41
CA ALA A 115 10.70 -12.73 57.82
C ALA A 115 9.42 -12.83 58.66
N GLN A 116 8.47 -13.70 58.31
CA GLN A 116 7.26 -13.98 59.08
C GLN A 116 7.58 -14.57 60.49
N GLN A 117 8.53 -15.50 60.54
CA GLN A 117 9.00 -16.06 61.82
C GLN A 117 9.63 -14.98 62.69
N LEU A 118 10.43 -14.08 62.09
CA LEU A 118 11.05 -12.97 62.78
C LEU A 118 10.00 -12.02 63.38
N VAL A 119 8.98 -11.66 62.63
CA VAL A 119 7.86 -10.84 63.13
C VAL A 119 7.18 -11.54 64.32
N ALA A 120 6.84 -12.80 64.15
CA ALA A 120 6.17 -13.59 65.20
C ALA A 120 7.02 -13.73 66.49
N SER A 121 8.32 -13.90 66.38
CA SER A 121 9.24 -13.97 67.53
C SER A 121 9.41 -12.59 68.17
N THR A 122 9.65 -11.53 67.40
CA THR A 122 9.82 -10.18 67.89
C THR A 122 8.54 -9.66 68.58
N GLN A 123 7.36 -9.97 68.00
CA GLN A 123 6.06 -9.65 68.59
C GLN A 123 5.91 -10.25 70.00
N ARG A 124 6.32 -11.52 70.16
CA ARG A 124 6.34 -12.17 71.49
C ARG A 124 7.32 -11.51 72.45
N LEU A 125 8.53 -11.14 71.99
CA LEU A 125 9.51 -10.44 72.83
C LEU A 125 9.02 -9.06 73.26
N VAL A 126 8.34 -8.33 72.39
CA VAL A 126 7.71 -7.00 72.71
C VAL A 126 6.66 -7.21 73.78
N SER A 127 5.79 -8.23 73.69
CA SER A 127 4.77 -8.50 74.72
C SER A 127 5.36 -8.88 76.06
N LEU A 128 6.57 -9.39 76.12
CA LEU A 128 7.35 -9.69 77.33
C LEU A 128 8.25 -8.53 77.77
N HIS A 129 8.18 -7.36 77.09
CA HIS A 129 9.03 -6.17 77.32
C HIS A 129 10.53 -6.44 77.07
N LEU A 130 10.88 -7.46 76.27
CA LEU A 130 12.26 -7.90 75.94
C LEU A 130 12.74 -7.36 74.61
N ALA A 131 11.86 -6.69 73.87
CA ALA A 131 12.19 -6.03 72.58
C ALA A 131 11.46 -4.70 72.45
N THR A 132 11.98 -3.80 71.61
CA THR A 132 11.43 -2.47 71.38
C THR A 132 10.36 -2.45 70.28
N GLY A 133 9.47 -1.45 70.31
CA GLY A 133 8.53 -1.22 69.21
C GLY A 133 9.23 -0.97 67.85
N GLN A 134 10.41 -0.34 67.88
CA GLN A 134 11.22 -0.11 66.71
C GLN A 134 11.69 -1.44 66.06
N GLN A 135 12.18 -2.38 66.85
CA GLN A 135 12.58 -3.71 66.36
C GLN A 135 11.42 -4.46 65.70
N LEU A 136 10.19 -4.32 66.27
CA LEU A 136 9.01 -4.90 65.65
C LEU A 136 8.64 -4.21 64.34
N ALA A 137 8.78 -2.88 64.25
CA ALA A 137 8.54 -2.12 63.04
C ALA A 137 9.53 -2.55 61.90
N ASP A 138 10.80 -2.72 62.26
CA ASP A 138 11.84 -3.19 61.32
C ASP A 138 11.58 -4.64 60.83
N ALA A 139 11.16 -5.53 61.75
CA ALA A 139 10.77 -6.89 61.37
C ALA A 139 9.56 -6.91 60.42
N LYS A 140 8.52 -6.10 60.71
CA LYS A 140 7.36 -5.94 59.84
C LYS A 140 7.71 -5.37 58.46
N LYS A 141 8.63 -4.40 58.43
CA LYS A 141 9.13 -3.85 57.17
C LYS A 141 9.81 -4.95 56.34
N SER A 142 10.70 -5.73 56.93
CA SER A 142 11.38 -6.85 56.27
C SER A 142 10.39 -7.90 55.71
N GLU A 143 9.31 -8.20 56.44
CA GLU A 143 8.24 -9.09 55.98
C GLU A 143 7.50 -8.48 54.77
N SER A 144 7.18 -7.18 54.85
CA SER A 144 6.52 -6.48 53.72
C SER A 144 7.36 -6.47 52.46
N ASP A 145 8.67 -6.22 52.60
CA ASP A 145 9.63 -6.21 51.49
C ASP A 145 9.73 -7.60 50.85
N ALA A 146 9.89 -8.67 51.68
CA ALA A 146 9.94 -10.05 51.20
C ALA A 146 8.62 -10.50 50.55
N ARG A 147 7.47 -10.06 51.09
CA ARG A 147 6.16 -10.34 50.48
C ARG A 147 6.01 -9.67 49.10
N SER A 148 6.46 -8.41 49.02
CA SER A 148 6.43 -7.65 47.75
C SER A 148 7.31 -8.31 46.70
N GLN A 149 8.51 -8.78 47.08
CA GLN A 149 9.42 -9.50 46.17
C GLN A 149 8.81 -10.80 45.68
N LEU A 150 8.23 -11.62 46.57
CA LEU A 150 7.57 -12.87 46.18
C LEU A 150 6.39 -12.62 45.23
N LYS A 151 5.57 -11.58 45.54
CA LYS A 151 4.43 -11.19 44.69
C LYS A 151 4.88 -10.76 43.30
N ALA A 152 5.97 -10.01 43.18
CA ALA A 152 6.51 -9.61 41.89
C ALA A 152 6.89 -10.82 41.05
N LEU A 153 7.57 -11.81 41.61
CA LEU A 153 7.94 -13.06 40.93
C LEU A 153 6.72 -13.93 40.58
N ASP A 154 5.70 -13.95 41.41
CA ASP A 154 4.44 -14.65 41.16
C ASP A 154 3.69 -14.01 39.98
N THR A 155 3.67 -12.67 39.90
CA THR A 155 3.01 -11.92 38.82
C THR A 155 3.62 -12.24 37.44
N VAL A 156 4.92 -12.47 37.35
CA VAL A 156 5.60 -12.86 36.11
C VAL A 156 5.53 -14.36 35.83
N GLY A 157 4.91 -15.15 36.71
CA GLY A 157 4.69 -16.60 36.53
C GLY A 157 5.85 -17.47 36.98
N ALA A 158 6.75 -17.01 37.88
CA ALA A 158 7.88 -17.77 38.38
C ALA A 158 7.47 -18.92 39.32
N ALA A 159 6.25 -18.95 39.82
CA ALA A 159 5.76 -19.98 40.74
C ALA A 159 5.59 -21.36 40.07
N GLY A 160 5.38 -21.44 38.77
CA GLY A 160 5.15 -22.65 38.03
C GLY A 160 4.69 -22.44 36.60
N PRO A 161 4.33 -23.49 35.86
CA PRO A 161 3.82 -23.39 34.51
C PRO A 161 2.62 -22.45 34.47
N HIS A 162 2.61 -21.53 33.53
CA HIS A 162 1.49 -20.61 33.34
C HIS A 162 1.18 -20.44 31.86
N VAL A 163 -0.09 -20.17 31.56
CA VAL A 163 -0.56 -20.01 30.19
C VAL A 163 -0.71 -18.52 29.87
N VAL A 164 0.04 -18.09 28.88
CA VAL A 164 -0.13 -16.75 28.28
C VAL A 164 -1.43 -16.74 27.48
N ARG A 165 -2.26 -15.72 27.68
CA ARG A 165 -3.59 -15.63 27.08
C ARG A 165 -3.71 -14.42 26.18
N ALA A 166 -4.64 -14.49 25.20
CA ALA A 166 -4.93 -13.40 24.30
C ALA A 166 -5.57 -12.21 25.05
N PRO A 167 -4.98 -11.00 24.98
CA PRO A 167 -5.50 -9.83 25.69
C PRO A 167 -6.77 -9.24 25.06
N PHE A 168 -7.04 -9.53 23.79
CA PHE A 168 -8.19 -9.11 22.99
C PHE A 168 -8.46 -10.15 21.90
N PRO A 169 -9.61 -10.12 21.19
CA PRO A 169 -9.84 -10.97 20.02
C PRO A 169 -8.80 -10.66 18.95
N ALA A 170 -8.07 -11.65 18.47
CA ALA A 170 -6.91 -11.44 17.61
C ALA A 170 -6.75 -12.52 16.54
N ILE A 171 -5.97 -12.18 15.50
CA ILE A 171 -5.41 -13.11 14.53
C ILE A 171 -3.93 -13.28 14.85
N VAL A 172 -3.42 -14.50 14.88
CA VAL A 172 -1.99 -14.79 15.04
C VAL A 172 -1.29 -14.53 13.73
N THR A 173 -0.47 -13.47 13.66
CA THR A 173 0.21 -13.03 12.42
C THR A 173 1.65 -13.50 12.32
N ALA A 174 2.27 -13.84 13.43
CA ALA A 174 3.58 -14.48 13.48
C ALA A 174 3.69 -15.36 14.71
N LEU A 175 4.41 -16.48 14.60
CA LEU A 175 4.72 -17.41 15.68
C LEU A 175 6.23 -17.64 15.69
N THR A 176 6.91 -17.05 16.67
CA THR A 176 8.37 -17.13 16.80
C THR A 176 8.78 -18.20 17.81
N ALA A 177 7.91 -18.45 18.80
CA ALA A 177 8.16 -19.46 19.83
C ALA A 177 8.16 -20.88 19.23
N THR A 178 9.10 -21.69 19.71
CA THR A 178 9.22 -23.11 19.34
C THR A 178 9.09 -23.96 20.61
N PRO A 179 8.28 -25.03 20.63
CA PRO A 179 8.16 -25.91 21.79
C PRO A 179 9.51 -26.46 22.23
N GLY A 180 9.77 -26.44 23.53
CA GLY A 180 11.02 -26.87 24.13
C GLY A 180 12.16 -25.84 24.10
N ALA A 181 12.01 -24.72 23.38
CA ALA A 181 13.03 -23.67 23.35
C ALA A 181 13.08 -22.89 24.66
N ILE A 182 14.29 -22.51 25.07
CA ILE A 182 14.51 -21.58 26.18
C ILE A 182 14.39 -20.16 25.64
N VAL A 183 13.50 -19.37 26.24
CA VAL A 183 13.31 -17.95 25.92
C VAL A 183 13.77 -17.11 27.10
N THR A 184 14.42 -15.99 26.79
CA THR A 184 14.82 -15.00 27.79
C THR A 184 13.67 -14.01 28.05
N GLU A 185 13.74 -13.29 29.16
CA GLU A 185 12.84 -12.17 29.44
C GLU A 185 12.86 -11.18 28.27
N GLY A 186 11.67 -10.73 27.85
CA GLY A 186 11.50 -9.80 26.73
C GLY A 186 11.59 -10.44 25.33
N ALA A 187 11.88 -11.74 25.22
CA ALA A 187 11.90 -12.41 23.91
C ALA A 187 10.50 -12.45 23.27
N PRO A 188 10.35 -12.14 21.96
CA PRO A 188 9.08 -12.23 21.27
C PRO A 188 8.65 -13.69 21.13
N LEU A 189 7.40 -13.98 21.44
CA LEU A 189 6.79 -15.31 21.35
C LEU A 189 5.89 -15.42 20.12
N LEU A 190 4.99 -14.46 19.94
CA LEU A 190 4.07 -14.38 18.81
C LEU A 190 3.56 -12.95 18.62
N ASP A 191 3.07 -12.66 17.41
CA ASP A 191 2.42 -11.39 17.08
C ASP A 191 0.92 -11.59 16.91
N LEU A 192 0.16 -10.66 17.46
CA LEU A 192 -1.30 -10.60 17.39
C LEU A 192 -1.75 -9.36 16.62
N ALA A 193 -2.75 -9.53 15.75
CA ALA A 193 -3.43 -8.45 15.05
C ALA A 193 -4.91 -8.42 15.42
N ALA A 194 -5.44 -7.25 15.75
CA ALA A 194 -6.88 -7.08 15.99
C ALA A 194 -7.63 -7.12 14.63
N PRO A 195 -8.63 -8.01 14.42
CA PRO A 195 -9.30 -8.20 13.12
C PRO A 195 -9.99 -6.94 12.58
N GLY A 196 -10.43 -6.05 13.46
CA GLY A 196 -11.11 -4.81 13.08
C GLY A 196 -10.17 -3.62 12.85
N ARG A 197 -8.86 -3.80 12.91
CA ARG A 197 -7.85 -2.74 12.78
C ARG A 197 -6.78 -3.12 11.77
N LEU A 198 -7.24 -3.52 10.58
CA LEU A 198 -6.35 -3.79 9.45
C LEU A 198 -6.14 -2.50 8.66
N VAL A 199 -4.93 -2.37 8.14
CA VAL A 199 -4.53 -1.31 7.22
C VAL A 199 -3.90 -1.93 5.98
N LEU A 200 -4.08 -1.27 4.85
CA LEU A 200 -3.29 -1.52 3.67
C LEU A 200 -2.16 -0.49 3.64
N THR A 201 -0.93 -0.93 3.74
CA THR A 201 0.24 -0.07 3.56
C THR A 201 0.67 -0.15 2.10
N VAL A 202 0.48 0.95 1.35
CA VAL A 202 0.86 1.05 -0.06
C VAL A 202 2.10 1.91 -0.23
N GLY A 203 2.98 1.50 -1.15
CA GLY A 203 4.11 2.31 -1.59
C GLY A 203 3.70 3.27 -2.72
N VAL A 204 3.99 4.55 -2.56
CA VAL A 204 3.68 5.58 -3.55
C VAL A 204 4.95 6.34 -3.93
N VAL A 205 5.12 6.64 -5.22
CA VAL A 205 6.26 7.44 -5.72
C VAL A 205 6.26 8.82 -5.05
N PRO A 206 7.41 9.32 -4.54
CA PRO A 206 7.50 10.57 -3.78
C PRO A 206 6.83 11.78 -4.46
N ALA A 207 6.99 11.91 -5.77
CA ALA A 207 6.39 13.01 -6.54
C ALA A 207 4.85 13.03 -6.48
N LYS A 208 4.20 11.86 -6.39
CA LYS A 208 2.74 11.73 -6.27
C LYS A 208 2.27 11.71 -4.82
N ALA A 209 3.11 11.24 -3.92
CA ALA A 209 2.78 11.15 -2.50
C ALA A 209 2.49 12.54 -1.88
N ALA A 210 3.13 13.60 -2.40
CA ALA A 210 2.92 14.97 -1.91
C ALA A 210 1.46 15.44 -2.00
N ALA A 211 0.69 14.92 -2.96
CA ALA A 211 -0.72 15.26 -3.15
C ALA A 211 -1.67 14.52 -2.21
N ILE A 212 -1.20 13.47 -1.53
CA ILE A 212 -2.03 12.64 -0.66
C ILE A 212 -2.16 13.31 0.72
N ALA A 213 -3.39 13.48 1.19
CA ALA A 213 -3.71 14.01 2.51
C ALA A 213 -4.37 12.94 3.40
N ALA A 214 -4.31 13.15 4.71
CA ALA A 214 -5.07 12.33 5.65
C ALA A 214 -6.58 12.49 5.40
N ASN A 215 -7.34 11.41 5.53
CA ASN A 215 -8.75 11.26 5.23
C ASN A 215 -9.13 11.25 3.74
N ASP A 216 -8.19 11.29 2.80
CA ASP A 216 -8.49 11.03 1.40
C ASP A 216 -9.17 9.68 1.24
N SER A 217 -10.16 9.63 0.34
CA SER A 217 -10.86 8.39 0.03
C SER A 217 -10.00 7.50 -0.86
N ALA A 218 -10.02 6.20 -0.61
CA ALA A 218 -9.30 5.23 -1.40
C ALA A 218 -10.22 4.05 -1.75
N THR A 219 -10.24 3.65 -3.01
CA THR A 219 -10.84 2.39 -3.43
C THR A 219 -9.76 1.32 -3.41
N VAL A 220 -9.94 0.34 -2.55
CA VAL A 220 -8.99 -0.77 -2.38
C VAL A 220 -9.54 -2.00 -3.07
N ARG A 221 -8.70 -2.66 -3.88
CA ARG A 221 -9.04 -3.87 -4.62
C ARG A 221 -7.97 -4.94 -4.41
N LEU A 222 -8.41 -6.16 -4.11
CA LEU A 222 -7.51 -7.30 -3.96
C LEU A 222 -6.84 -7.64 -5.31
N VAL A 223 -5.54 -7.84 -5.30
CA VAL A 223 -4.81 -8.27 -6.51
C VAL A 223 -5.12 -9.74 -6.78
N GLY A 224 -5.66 -10.02 -7.96
CA GLY A 224 -6.05 -11.39 -8.35
C GLY A 224 -7.39 -11.88 -7.79
N GLY A 225 -8.21 -10.97 -7.25
CA GLY A 225 -9.55 -11.29 -6.74
C GLY A 225 -10.56 -10.19 -7.04
N ASP A 226 -11.85 -10.47 -6.80
CA ASP A 226 -12.96 -9.53 -7.04
C ASP A 226 -13.32 -8.69 -5.80
N VAL A 227 -12.61 -8.88 -4.69
CA VAL A 227 -12.90 -8.15 -3.45
C VAL A 227 -12.46 -6.71 -3.60
N SER A 228 -13.41 -5.80 -3.38
CA SER A 228 -13.14 -4.37 -3.32
C SER A 228 -13.81 -3.73 -2.12
N ALA A 229 -13.24 -2.65 -1.62
CA ALA A 229 -13.80 -1.87 -0.53
C ALA A 229 -13.34 -0.42 -0.56
N GLN A 230 -14.11 0.44 0.07
CA GLN A 230 -13.71 1.81 0.34
C GLN A 230 -12.88 1.86 1.60
N GLY A 231 -11.72 2.50 1.50
CA GLY A 231 -10.82 2.81 2.60
C GLY A 231 -10.63 4.32 2.77
N ARG A 232 -9.89 4.70 3.80
CA ARG A 232 -9.47 6.08 4.04
C ARG A 232 -7.99 6.13 4.38
N VAL A 233 -7.29 7.11 3.84
CA VAL A 233 -5.90 7.37 4.22
C VAL A 233 -5.85 7.77 5.68
N LEU A 234 -5.11 7.01 6.49
CA LEU A 234 -4.83 7.33 7.89
C LEU A 234 -3.64 8.27 8.00
N VAL A 235 -2.56 7.85 7.38
CA VAL A 235 -1.29 8.59 7.44
C VAL A 235 -0.49 8.35 6.17
N ARG A 236 0.20 9.39 5.73
CA ARG A 236 1.23 9.34 4.70
C ARG A 236 2.58 9.45 5.39
N GLY A 237 3.52 8.57 5.08
CA GLY A 237 4.89 8.64 5.54
C GLY A 237 5.55 9.96 5.14
N ALA A 238 6.41 10.47 5.98
CA ALA A 238 7.22 11.65 5.71
C ALA A 238 8.58 11.30 5.08
N VAL A 239 8.94 10.01 5.07
CA VAL A 239 10.22 9.50 4.58
C VAL A 239 9.95 8.37 3.61
N ALA A 240 10.69 8.32 2.51
CA ALA A 240 10.69 7.18 1.61
C ALA A 240 11.47 6.02 2.24
N GLU A 241 10.99 4.80 2.06
CA GLU A 241 11.68 3.60 2.50
C GLU A 241 12.98 3.41 1.71
N ALA A 242 14.06 3.07 2.39
CA ALA A 242 15.37 2.95 1.78
C ALA A 242 15.45 1.83 0.72
N ASP A 243 14.72 0.74 0.94
CA ASP A 243 14.75 -0.44 0.09
C ASP A 243 13.95 -0.27 -1.21
N THR A 244 12.83 0.45 -1.14
CA THR A 244 11.89 0.61 -2.26
C THR A 244 11.95 1.98 -2.91
N GLY A 245 12.42 3.01 -2.21
CA GLY A 245 12.37 4.40 -2.62
C GLY A 245 10.95 4.99 -2.62
N LEU A 246 9.96 4.25 -2.11
CA LEU A 246 8.55 4.65 -2.08
C LEU A 246 8.17 5.25 -0.72
N VAL A 247 7.20 6.13 -0.73
CA VAL A 247 6.61 6.69 0.49
C VAL A 247 5.47 5.78 0.93
N PRO A 248 5.50 5.21 2.15
CA PRO A 248 4.42 4.39 2.66
C PRO A 248 3.18 5.25 2.97
N VAL A 249 2.02 4.74 2.59
CA VAL A 249 0.72 5.35 2.88
C VAL A 249 -0.18 4.28 3.49
N ASP A 250 -0.62 4.51 4.72
CA ASP A 250 -1.51 3.61 5.44
C ASP A 250 -2.97 3.97 5.18
N ILE A 251 -3.74 3.00 4.74
CA ILE A 251 -5.16 3.12 4.40
C ILE A 251 -5.97 2.21 5.33
N ALA A 252 -6.90 2.78 6.09
CA ALA A 252 -7.82 2.02 6.92
C ALA A 252 -8.74 1.16 6.06
N LEU A 253 -8.89 -0.10 6.44
CA LEU A 253 -9.76 -1.06 5.78
C LEU A 253 -11.00 -1.35 6.61
N PRO A 254 -12.16 -1.61 5.97
CA PRO A 254 -13.32 -2.11 6.68
C PRO A 254 -13.07 -3.53 7.21
N PRO A 255 -13.60 -3.87 8.40
CA PRO A 255 -13.40 -5.19 9.00
C PRO A 255 -14.02 -6.31 8.16
N GLY A 256 -13.40 -7.49 8.18
CA GLY A 256 -13.96 -8.73 7.66
C GLY A 256 -13.88 -8.92 6.13
N LYS A 257 -13.29 -7.99 5.40
CA LYS A 257 -13.16 -8.10 3.93
C LYS A 257 -11.79 -8.54 3.45
N PHE A 258 -10.77 -8.31 4.23
CA PHE A 258 -9.38 -8.60 3.88
C PHE A 258 -8.71 -9.41 4.98
N LEU A 259 -7.72 -10.20 4.60
CA LEU A 259 -6.89 -10.96 5.53
C LEU A 259 -5.48 -10.36 5.62
N PRO A 260 -4.82 -10.42 6.78
CA PRO A 260 -3.41 -10.05 6.88
C PRO A 260 -2.54 -10.86 5.92
N GLY A 261 -1.62 -10.18 5.24
CA GLY A 261 -0.72 -10.78 4.25
C GLY A 261 -1.22 -10.70 2.80
N GLU A 262 -2.48 -10.33 2.56
CA GLU A 262 -2.99 -10.14 1.20
C GLU A 262 -2.37 -8.92 0.53
N THR A 263 -2.14 -9.02 -0.79
CA THR A 263 -1.71 -7.90 -1.62
C THR A 263 -2.91 -7.21 -2.24
N ALA A 264 -2.96 -5.90 -2.14
CA ALA A 264 -4.03 -5.11 -2.71
C ALA A 264 -3.50 -3.84 -3.43
N GLU A 265 -4.29 -3.37 -4.37
CA GLU A 265 -4.14 -2.08 -5.04
C GLU A 265 -5.04 -1.06 -4.36
N ALA A 266 -4.54 0.15 -4.16
CA ALA A 266 -5.35 1.27 -3.74
C ALA A 266 -5.32 2.40 -4.75
N ALA A 267 -6.49 2.86 -5.17
CA ALA A 267 -6.71 4.06 -5.95
C ALA A 267 -7.15 5.18 -5.01
N ILE A 268 -6.22 6.07 -4.66
CA ILE A 268 -6.41 7.17 -3.70
C ILE A 268 -6.85 8.41 -4.46
N THR A 269 -8.01 8.96 -4.12
CA THR A 269 -8.52 10.21 -4.70
C THR A 269 -7.95 11.39 -3.93
N THR A 270 -7.07 12.16 -4.59
CA THR A 270 -6.31 13.27 -3.97
C THR A 270 -6.90 14.64 -4.26
N GLY A 271 -7.97 14.73 -5.03
CA GLY A 271 -8.62 15.98 -5.40
C GLY A 271 -9.33 15.88 -6.75
N GLU A 272 -9.55 17.04 -7.37
CA GLU A 272 -10.17 17.17 -8.69
C GLU A 272 -9.24 17.91 -9.66
N LEU A 273 -9.12 17.37 -10.85
CA LEU A 273 -8.49 18.03 -11.99
C LEU A 273 -9.58 18.77 -12.77
N ARG A 274 -9.48 20.08 -12.87
CA ARG A 274 -10.44 20.91 -13.58
C ARG A 274 -9.88 21.39 -14.91
N GLY A 275 -10.69 21.30 -15.96
CA GLY A 275 -10.32 21.69 -17.31
C GLY A 275 -11.35 21.19 -18.32
N TYR A 276 -10.91 20.98 -19.56
CA TYR A 276 -11.76 20.38 -20.58
C TYR A 276 -11.66 18.86 -20.50
N VAL A 277 -12.80 18.21 -20.32
CA VAL A 277 -12.89 16.74 -20.27
C VAL A 277 -13.08 16.21 -21.69
N VAL A 278 -12.11 15.44 -22.16
CA VAL A 278 -12.10 14.89 -23.52
C VAL A 278 -11.86 13.39 -23.50
N PRO A 279 -12.38 12.63 -24.48
CA PRO A 279 -12.00 11.24 -24.64
C PRO A 279 -10.50 11.11 -24.92
N HIS A 280 -9.87 10.07 -24.43
CA HIS A 280 -8.43 9.81 -24.62
C HIS A 280 -8.02 9.84 -26.11
N ASP A 281 -8.83 9.26 -26.98
CA ASP A 281 -8.60 9.18 -28.43
C ASP A 281 -8.59 10.54 -29.14
N ALA A 282 -9.05 11.60 -28.47
CA ALA A 282 -9.05 12.95 -29.03
C ALA A 282 -7.68 13.62 -28.94
N ILE A 283 -6.79 13.11 -28.11
CA ILE A 283 -5.46 13.68 -27.87
C ILE A 283 -4.46 13.02 -28.81
N LEU A 284 -3.77 13.82 -29.58
CA LEU A 284 -2.72 13.42 -30.49
C LEU A 284 -1.37 13.96 -30.00
N VAL A 285 -0.30 13.33 -30.47
CA VAL A 285 1.07 13.76 -30.15
C VAL A 285 1.76 14.11 -31.45
N ASN A 286 2.44 15.23 -31.51
CA ASN A 286 3.21 15.65 -32.67
C ASN A 286 4.61 14.99 -32.67
N ASP A 287 5.39 15.20 -33.73
CA ASP A 287 6.74 14.63 -33.92
C ASP A 287 7.73 15.00 -32.78
N SER A 288 7.48 16.11 -32.09
CA SER A 288 8.29 16.54 -30.93
C SER A 288 7.81 15.97 -29.60
N GLY A 289 6.76 15.14 -29.59
CA GLY A 289 6.19 14.55 -28.38
C GLY A 289 5.22 15.47 -27.63
N ALA A 290 4.84 16.63 -28.20
CA ALA A 290 3.91 17.56 -27.54
C ALA A 290 2.45 17.17 -27.86
N PRO A 291 1.56 17.10 -26.85
CA PRO A 291 0.16 16.78 -27.04
C PRO A 291 -0.61 17.95 -27.67
N TYR A 292 -1.52 17.60 -28.57
CA TYR A 292 -2.45 18.56 -29.18
C TYR A 292 -3.81 17.91 -29.43
N VAL A 293 -4.82 18.72 -29.65
CA VAL A 293 -6.15 18.30 -30.12
C VAL A 293 -6.51 19.06 -31.39
N VAL A 294 -7.48 18.53 -32.13
CA VAL A 294 -7.96 19.17 -33.35
C VAL A 294 -9.37 19.71 -33.12
N GLN A 295 -9.56 21.02 -33.31
CA GLN A 295 -10.88 21.68 -33.29
C GLN A 295 -11.37 21.94 -34.69
N ALA A 296 -12.67 21.82 -34.88
CA ALA A 296 -13.33 22.19 -36.13
C ALA A 296 -13.74 23.67 -36.09
N VAL A 297 -13.04 24.53 -36.83
CA VAL A 297 -13.32 25.98 -36.88
C VAL A 297 -13.71 26.35 -38.30
N ASN A 298 -14.92 26.87 -38.51
CA ASN A 298 -15.42 27.32 -39.82
C ASN A 298 -15.25 26.25 -40.95
N GLY A 299 -15.43 24.97 -40.63
CA GLY A 299 -15.29 23.86 -41.59
C GLY A 299 -13.87 23.46 -41.92
N THR A 300 -12.89 23.96 -41.18
CA THR A 300 -11.47 23.58 -41.29
C THR A 300 -10.93 23.04 -39.96
N ALA A 301 -9.92 22.20 -40.07
CA ALA A 301 -9.21 21.67 -38.91
C ALA A 301 -8.23 22.70 -38.34
N LYS A 302 -8.18 22.85 -37.02
CA LYS A 302 -7.22 23.69 -36.32
C LYS A 302 -6.55 22.85 -35.22
N LYS A 303 -5.25 22.65 -35.34
CA LYS A 303 -4.44 22.00 -34.32
C LYS A 303 -4.20 22.96 -33.15
N VAL A 304 -4.59 22.57 -31.93
CA VAL A 304 -4.43 23.38 -30.72
C VAL A 304 -3.54 22.63 -29.73
N PRO A 305 -2.36 23.16 -29.40
CA PRO A 305 -1.51 22.57 -28.38
C PRO A 305 -2.23 22.59 -27.02
N VAL A 306 -2.12 21.48 -26.30
CA VAL A 306 -2.75 21.33 -24.97
C VAL A 306 -1.78 20.74 -23.96
N GLN A 307 -2.09 20.96 -22.70
CA GLN A 307 -1.44 20.28 -21.58
C GLN A 307 -2.40 19.26 -21.00
N VAL A 308 -1.99 18.00 -20.93
CA VAL A 308 -2.74 16.94 -20.24
C VAL A 308 -2.50 17.10 -18.74
N LEU A 309 -3.55 17.42 -17.99
CA LEU A 309 -3.51 17.57 -16.54
C LEU A 309 -3.60 16.23 -15.82
N GLY A 310 -4.30 15.26 -16.39
CA GLY A 310 -4.42 13.90 -15.91
C GLY A 310 -5.50 13.12 -16.62
N ALA A 311 -5.58 11.82 -16.32
CA ALA A 311 -6.49 10.86 -16.94
C ALA A 311 -7.31 10.12 -15.88
N HIS A 312 -8.56 9.78 -16.22
CA HIS A 312 -9.40 8.91 -15.42
C HIS A 312 -10.28 8.03 -16.32
N GLY A 313 -10.06 6.70 -16.28
CA GLY A 313 -10.71 5.77 -17.20
C GLY A 313 -10.34 6.06 -18.66
N ASN A 314 -11.35 6.31 -19.52
CA ASN A 314 -11.16 6.64 -20.95
C ASN A 314 -11.28 8.16 -21.22
N GLN A 315 -11.13 8.99 -20.20
CA GLN A 315 -11.22 10.44 -20.29
C GLN A 315 -9.99 11.12 -19.73
N ASP A 316 -9.59 12.22 -20.36
CA ASP A 316 -8.50 13.07 -19.93
C ASP A 316 -9.01 14.48 -19.63
N VAL A 317 -8.35 15.14 -18.69
CA VAL A 317 -8.54 16.57 -18.48
C VAL A 317 -7.37 17.30 -19.13
N ILE A 318 -7.72 18.22 -20.03
CA ILE A 318 -6.75 19.03 -20.74
C ILE A 318 -6.95 20.52 -20.44
N ALA A 319 -5.85 21.28 -20.54
CA ALA A 319 -5.83 22.73 -20.51
C ALA A 319 -5.16 23.25 -21.78
N GLY A 320 -5.65 24.35 -22.31
CA GLY A 320 -5.11 24.98 -23.53
C GLY A 320 -5.95 26.15 -24.00
N ALA A 321 -5.50 26.82 -25.07
CA ALA A 321 -6.25 27.93 -25.70
C ALA A 321 -7.35 27.39 -26.62
N LEU A 322 -8.30 26.64 -26.05
CA LEU A 322 -9.40 26.00 -26.75
C LEU A 322 -10.59 26.99 -26.92
N ASP A 323 -11.23 26.93 -28.06
CA ASP A 323 -12.48 27.69 -28.30
C ASP A 323 -13.68 26.81 -27.87
N ASN A 324 -14.41 27.24 -26.83
CA ASN A 324 -15.59 26.55 -26.32
C ASN A 324 -16.71 26.37 -27.32
N ARG A 325 -16.72 27.19 -28.40
CA ARG A 325 -17.74 27.14 -29.46
C ARG A 325 -17.36 26.18 -30.59
N ALA A 326 -16.07 25.86 -30.72
CA ALA A 326 -15.57 24.99 -31.78
C ALA A 326 -15.57 23.54 -31.27
N PRO A 327 -16.27 22.62 -31.96
CA PRO A 327 -16.29 21.22 -31.58
C PRO A 327 -14.92 20.56 -31.77
N LEU A 328 -14.67 19.54 -30.96
CA LEU A 328 -13.48 18.70 -30.98
C LEU A 328 -13.64 17.59 -32.01
N VAL A 329 -12.59 17.29 -32.76
CA VAL A 329 -12.54 16.14 -33.69
C VAL A 329 -12.12 14.90 -32.90
N LEU A 330 -12.97 13.86 -32.87
CA LEU A 330 -12.68 12.60 -32.16
C LEU A 330 -12.09 11.53 -33.10
N ALA A 331 -12.69 11.35 -34.27
CA ALA A 331 -12.22 10.35 -35.25
C ALA A 331 -11.86 11.04 -36.57
N GLY A 332 -10.85 10.49 -37.26
CA GLY A 332 -10.25 11.11 -38.46
C GLY A 332 -9.22 12.21 -38.12
N ASN A 333 -9.00 12.51 -36.82
CA ASN A 333 -8.12 13.56 -36.34
C ASN A 333 -6.65 13.38 -36.75
N TYR A 334 -6.15 12.14 -36.85
CA TYR A 334 -4.76 11.80 -37.23
C TYR A 334 -4.45 12.07 -38.73
N GLN A 335 -5.49 12.20 -39.57
CA GLN A 335 -5.33 12.49 -41.01
C GLN A 335 -5.39 14.00 -41.34
N LEU A 336 -5.63 14.83 -40.29
CA LEU A 336 -5.84 16.25 -40.48
C LEU A 336 -4.56 17.04 -40.26
N ASP A 337 -4.23 17.89 -41.20
CA ASP A 337 -3.29 18.97 -41.07
C ASP A 337 -4.01 20.29 -40.78
N ASP A 338 -3.27 21.26 -40.25
CA ASP A 338 -3.81 22.58 -39.92
C ASP A 338 -4.36 23.27 -41.19
N GLY A 339 -5.59 23.72 -41.12
CA GLY A 339 -6.26 24.34 -42.25
C GLY A 339 -6.98 23.40 -43.23
N MET A 340 -6.83 22.05 -43.12
CA MET A 340 -7.55 21.12 -43.98
C MET A 340 -9.07 21.19 -43.84
N LYS A 341 -9.79 21.05 -44.95
CA LYS A 341 -11.26 20.99 -44.95
C LYS A 341 -11.75 19.69 -44.32
N ILE A 342 -12.76 19.80 -43.46
CA ILE A 342 -13.42 18.68 -42.82
C ILE A 342 -14.82 18.45 -43.39
N ARG A 343 -15.24 17.19 -43.43
CA ARG A 343 -16.58 16.75 -43.75
C ARG A 343 -17.16 15.95 -42.59
N LEU A 344 -18.36 16.26 -42.15
CA LEU A 344 -19.03 15.55 -41.09
C LEU A 344 -19.42 14.14 -41.55
N ALA A 345 -19.11 13.14 -40.73
CA ALA A 345 -19.71 11.84 -40.85
C ALA A 345 -21.19 11.93 -40.47
N ASP A 346 -22.08 11.41 -41.35
CA ASP A 346 -23.49 11.29 -40.99
C ASP A 346 -23.59 10.45 -39.67
N PRO A 347 -24.46 10.86 -38.73
CA PRO A 347 -24.64 10.08 -37.51
C PRO A 347 -25.03 8.63 -37.87
N PRO A 348 -24.46 7.61 -37.22
CA PRO A 348 -24.82 6.23 -37.48
C PRO A 348 -26.33 6.09 -37.27
N THR A 349 -27.06 5.79 -38.35
CA THR A 349 -28.48 5.46 -38.30
C THR A 349 -28.58 4.21 -37.41
N ALA A 350 -29.13 4.34 -36.22
CA ALA A 350 -29.40 3.23 -35.33
C ALA A 350 -30.31 2.26 -36.09
N LYS A 351 -29.78 1.15 -36.61
CA LYS A 351 -30.58 0.01 -37.08
C LYS A 351 -31.30 -0.51 -35.85
N VAL A 352 -32.57 -0.11 -35.73
CA VAL A 352 -33.52 -0.80 -34.88
C VAL A 352 -33.62 -2.22 -35.43
N ALA A 353 -33.01 -3.17 -34.73
CA ALA A 353 -33.27 -4.58 -34.97
C ALA A 353 -34.71 -4.86 -34.51
N GLN A 354 -35.52 -5.26 -35.51
CA GLN A 354 -36.85 -5.87 -35.27
C GLN A 354 -36.66 -7.29 -34.75
#